data_5ed75299a0efa48655e34416704ff38c
#
_entry.id   5ed75299a0efa48655e34416704ff38c
#
_cell.length_a   1.000
_cell.length_b   1.000
_cell.length_c   1.000
_cell.angle_alpha   90.00
_cell.angle_beta   90.00
_cell.angle_gamma   90.00
#
_symmetry.space_group_name_H-M   'P 1'
#
loop_
_entity.id
_entity.type
_entity.pdbx_description
1 polymer ?
#
loop_
_entity_poly.entity_id
_entity_poly.type
_entity_poly.pdbx_seq_one_letter_code
_entity_poly.pdbx_strand_id
1 'polypeptide(L)'
;IQWVAKKNLHITLKQLGEVSDSELDIIQKTLGNIVFEPFTLKLVNVKLFYKNNNPSVIYVDIFSKKDIISLQQKIDAELLQISPHIQIFSSHVSLGRIKLIKKEKFKEYISELKFSSKEFLIDKFTLMESVSAKGNQKYNILKKFNK
;
A
#
# COMPACT_ATOMS: atom_id res chain seq x y z
N ILE A 1 4.09 16.04 -11.46
CA ILE A 1 3.92 14.76 -10.74
C ILE A 1 4.97 14.70 -9.65
N GLN A 2 4.53 14.37 -8.44
CA GLN A 2 5.41 14.08 -7.32
C GLN A 2 5.61 12.56 -7.24
N TRP A 3 6.75 12.08 -7.68
CA TRP A 3 7.06 10.66 -7.71
C TRP A 3 7.39 10.11 -6.31
N VAL A 4 6.99 8.88 -6.07
CA VAL A 4 7.36 8.14 -4.86
C VAL A 4 8.80 7.62 -5.03
N ALA A 5 9.66 7.89 -4.05
CA ALA A 5 11.03 7.38 -4.08
C ALA A 5 11.03 5.83 -4.06
N LYS A 6 11.92 5.21 -4.82
CA LYS A 6 12.00 3.73 -4.96
C LYS A 6 11.95 2.99 -3.62
N LYS A 7 12.68 3.49 -2.61
CA LYS A 7 12.71 2.92 -1.25
C LYS A 7 11.39 3.00 -0.49
N ASN A 8 10.47 3.85 -0.94
CA ASN A 8 9.15 4.07 -0.32
C ASN A 8 8.02 3.36 -1.09
N LEU A 9 8.35 2.63 -2.15
CA LEU A 9 7.33 1.84 -2.88
C LEU A 9 6.85 0.70 -1.99
N HIS A 10 5.54 0.62 -1.77
CA HIS A 10 4.93 -0.40 -0.91
C HIS A 10 3.46 -0.64 -1.28
N ILE A 11 2.92 -1.72 -0.77
CA ILE A 11 1.48 -2.00 -0.78
C ILE A 11 0.98 -1.73 0.63
N THR A 12 0.06 -0.79 0.78
CA THR A 12 -0.57 -0.52 2.08
C THR A 12 -1.61 -1.58 2.38
N LEU A 13 -1.43 -2.32 3.48
CA LEU A 13 -2.40 -3.33 3.94
C LEU A 13 -3.46 -2.70 4.85
N LYS A 14 -3.06 -1.85 5.78
CA LYS A 14 -3.94 -1.11 6.70
C LYS A 14 -3.31 0.20 7.13
N GLN A 15 -4.11 1.25 7.20
CA GLN A 15 -3.72 2.51 7.83
C GLN A 15 -4.29 2.56 9.24
N LEU A 16 -3.44 2.77 10.23
CA LEU A 16 -3.82 2.76 11.64
C LEU A 16 -4.17 4.16 12.17
N GLY A 17 -3.77 5.22 11.45
CA GLY A 17 -3.91 6.58 11.92
C GLY A 17 -2.89 6.93 13.02
N GLU A 18 -3.26 7.84 13.90
CA GLU A 18 -2.46 8.18 15.07
C GLU A 18 -2.62 7.10 16.15
N VAL A 19 -1.51 6.67 16.69
CA VAL A 19 -1.42 5.55 17.64
C VAL A 19 -0.55 5.99 18.81
N SER A 20 -1.01 5.77 20.05
CA SER A 20 -0.23 6.00 21.26
C SER A 20 0.84 4.91 21.45
N ASP A 21 1.84 5.17 22.30
CA ASP A 21 2.91 4.19 22.58
C ASP A 21 2.36 2.89 23.18
N SER A 22 1.34 2.97 24.05
CA SER A 22 0.70 1.78 24.64
C SER A 22 -0.07 0.96 23.60
N GLU A 23 -0.77 1.62 22.67
CA GLU A 23 -1.44 0.96 21.54
C GLU A 23 -0.43 0.33 20.59
N LEU A 24 0.69 1.01 20.34
CA LEU A 24 1.76 0.50 19.49
C LEU A 24 2.32 -0.83 20.00
N ASP A 25 2.53 -0.96 21.30
CA ASP A 25 2.98 -2.21 21.92
C ASP A 25 1.98 -3.35 21.71
N ILE A 26 0.69 -3.07 21.88
CA ILE A 26 -0.38 -4.06 21.64
C ILE A 26 -0.42 -4.44 20.16
N ILE A 27 -0.37 -3.45 19.26
CA ILE A 27 -0.35 -3.68 17.81
C ILE A 27 0.82 -4.58 17.41
N GLN A 28 2.02 -4.30 17.91
CA GLN A 28 3.20 -5.09 17.58
C GLN A 28 3.08 -6.56 18.05
N LYS A 29 2.52 -6.79 19.24
CA LYS A 29 2.26 -8.14 19.76
C LYS A 29 1.22 -8.86 18.91
N THR A 30 0.10 -8.20 18.63
CA THR A 30 -1.00 -8.75 17.83
C THR A 30 -0.52 -9.13 16.41
N LEU A 31 0.19 -8.23 15.75
CA LEU A 31 0.74 -8.49 14.41
C LEU A 31 1.77 -9.63 14.41
N GLY A 32 2.52 -9.79 15.50
CA GLY A 32 3.49 -10.87 15.66
C GLY A 32 2.87 -12.27 15.71
N ASN A 33 1.59 -12.37 16.04
CA ASN A 33 0.85 -13.64 16.10
C ASN A 33 0.20 -14.03 14.75
N ILE A 34 0.22 -13.14 13.78
CA ILE A 34 -0.38 -13.41 12.47
C ILE A 34 0.46 -14.43 11.71
N VAL A 35 -0.16 -15.54 11.36
CA VAL A 35 0.43 -16.58 10.53
C VAL A 35 -0.14 -16.51 9.11
N PHE A 36 0.74 -16.52 8.13
CA PHE A 36 0.37 -16.61 6.72
C PHE A 36 1.40 -17.44 5.95
N GLU A 37 0.99 -18.08 4.88
CA GLU A 37 1.90 -18.77 3.98
C GLU A 37 2.53 -17.79 3.00
N PRO A 38 3.85 -17.87 2.72
CA PRO A 38 4.48 -17.08 1.67
C PRO A 38 3.77 -17.27 0.33
N PHE A 39 3.63 -16.20 -0.43
CA PHE A 39 2.99 -16.22 -1.74
C PHE A 39 3.73 -15.31 -2.72
N THR A 40 3.47 -15.47 -4.02
CA THR A 40 4.05 -14.60 -5.03
C THR A 40 3.06 -13.54 -5.49
N LEU A 41 3.59 -12.38 -5.83
CA LEU A 41 2.85 -11.30 -6.48
C LEU A 41 3.51 -10.93 -7.81
N LYS A 42 2.69 -10.38 -8.69
CA LYS A 42 3.12 -9.80 -9.95
C LYS A 42 2.45 -8.46 -10.14
N LEU A 43 3.22 -7.46 -10.50
CA LEU A 43 2.70 -6.12 -10.80
C LEU A 43 2.32 -6.07 -12.28
N VAL A 44 1.15 -5.50 -12.57
CA VAL A 44 0.64 -5.40 -13.94
C VAL A 44 -0.08 -4.07 -14.13
N ASN A 45 0.01 -3.52 -15.33
CA ASN A 45 -0.74 -2.35 -15.76
C ASN A 45 -0.56 -1.10 -14.87
N VAL A 46 -0.21 -0.01 -15.48
CA VAL A 46 -0.22 1.31 -14.84
C VAL A 46 -1.63 1.88 -14.98
N LYS A 47 -2.17 2.38 -13.88
CA LYS A 47 -3.53 2.91 -13.78
C LYS A 47 -3.57 4.24 -13.04
N LEU A 48 -4.73 4.88 -13.02
CA LEU A 48 -4.98 6.16 -12.36
C LEU A 48 -6.12 6.04 -11.36
N PHE A 49 -5.91 6.58 -10.16
CA PHE A 49 -7.02 6.97 -9.29
C PHE A 49 -7.47 8.39 -9.63
N TYR A 50 -8.75 8.65 -9.44
CA TYR A 50 -9.38 9.92 -9.70
C TYR A 50 -9.94 10.52 -8.41
N LYS A 51 -9.84 11.84 -8.29
CA LYS A 51 -10.51 12.62 -7.27
C LYS A 51 -11.26 13.76 -7.98
N ASN A 52 -12.58 13.85 -7.78
CA ASN A 52 -13.43 14.85 -8.45
C ASN A 52 -13.19 14.88 -9.99
N ASN A 53 -13.23 13.71 -10.61
CA ASN A 53 -12.98 13.50 -12.06
C ASN A 53 -11.58 13.93 -12.56
N ASN A 54 -10.65 14.22 -11.65
CA ASN A 54 -9.27 14.54 -11.98
C ASN A 54 -8.33 13.38 -11.62
N PRO A 55 -7.38 13.01 -12.50
CA PRO A 55 -6.34 12.07 -12.13
C PRO A 55 -5.59 12.58 -10.90
N SER A 56 -5.45 11.76 -9.89
CA SER A 56 -4.85 12.14 -8.59
C SER A 56 -3.63 11.32 -8.23
N VAL A 57 -3.64 10.02 -8.53
CA VAL A 57 -2.53 9.10 -8.23
C VAL A 57 -2.28 8.19 -9.43
N ILE A 58 -1.01 8.01 -9.76
CA ILE A 58 -0.54 6.97 -10.68
C ILE A 58 -0.16 5.75 -9.83
N TYR A 59 -0.65 4.59 -10.19
CA TYR A 59 -0.34 3.36 -9.48
C TYR A 59 -0.16 2.16 -10.41
N VAL A 60 0.49 1.12 -9.92
CA VAL A 60 0.57 -0.18 -10.57
C VAL A 60 -0.38 -1.14 -9.88
N ASP A 61 -1.15 -1.86 -10.66
CA ASP A 61 -2.09 -2.87 -10.18
C ASP A 61 -1.39 -4.21 -9.90
N ILE A 62 -2.03 -5.10 -9.18
CA ILE A 62 -1.52 -6.41 -8.80
C ILE A 62 -2.33 -7.49 -9.51
N PHE A 63 -1.62 -8.40 -10.15
CA PHE A 63 -2.22 -9.61 -10.72
C PHE A 63 -2.45 -10.65 -9.62
N SER A 64 -3.61 -11.33 -9.66
CA SER A 64 -3.98 -12.37 -8.68
C SER A 64 -3.95 -11.88 -7.22
N LYS A 65 -4.99 -11.14 -6.84
CA LYS A 65 -5.08 -10.45 -5.54
C LYS A 65 -5.49 -11.34 -4.36
N LYS A 66 -5.79 -12.63 -4.58
CA LYS A 66 -6.38 -13.53 -3.57
C LYS A 66 -5.56 -13.60 -2.30
N ASP A 67 -4.27 -13.85 -2.40
CA ASP A 67 -3.42 -14.09 -1.23
C ASP A 67 -3.14 -12.81 -0.43
N ILE A 68 -2.92 -11.69 -1.12
CA ILE A 68 -2.73 -10.40 -0.45
C ILE A 68 -4.02 -9.90 0.21
N ILE A 69 -5.18 -10.18 -0.37
CA ILE A 69 -6.48 -9.88 0.27
C ILE A 69 -6.65 -10.75 1.52
N SER A 70 -6.31 -12.04 1.44
CA SER A 70 -6.36 -12.94 2.59
C SER A 70 -5.47 -12.46 3.74
N LEU A 71 -4.24 -12.05 3.45
CA LEU A 71 -3.34 -11.47 4.46
C LEU A 71 -3.91 -10.19 5.05
N GLN A 72 -4.42 -9.29 4.22
CA GLN A 72 -5.03 -8.04 4.67
C GLN A 72 -6.24 -8.29 5.58
N GLN A 73 -7.11 -9.24 5.23
CA GLN A 73 -8.27 -9.60 6.05
C GLN A 73 -7.87 -10.17 7.41
N LYS A 74 -6.81 -10.98 7.50
CA LYS A 74 -6.27 -11.45 8.77
C LYS A 74 -5.79 -10.29 9.64
N ILE A 75 -5.02 -9.36 9.06
CA ILE A 75 -4.54 -8.17 9.76
C ILE A 75 -5.71 -7.31 10.25
N ASP A 76 -6.72 -7.12 9.41
CA ASP A 76 -7.89 -6.30 9.74
C ASP A 76 -8.70 -6.91 10.87
N ALA A 77 -8.92 -8.23 10.85
CA ALA A 77 -9.64 -8.95 11.88
C ALA A 77 -8.90 -8.92 13.25
N GLU A 78 -7.59 -9.14 13.26
CA GLU A 78 -6.79 -9.13 14.48
C GLU A 78 -6.67 -7.73 15.11
N LEU A 79 -6.69 -6.68 14.29
CA LEU A 79 -6.60 -5.29 14.76
C LEU A 79 -7.97 -4.63 14.98
N LEU A 80 -9.07 -5.33 14.80
CA LEU A 80 -10.43 -4.75 14.85
C LEU A 80 -10.73 -4.02 16.17
N GLN A 81 -10.23 -4.54 17.29
CA GLN A 81 -10.45 -3.94 18.62
C GLN A 81 -9.63 -2.65 18.85
N ILE A 82 -8.50 -2.52 18.18
CA ILE A 82 -7.57 -1.39 18.34
C ILE A 82 -7.84 -0.33 17.29
N SER A 83 -8.09 -0.75 16.07
CA SER A 83 -8.36 0.11 14.92
C SER A 83 -9.64 -0.36 14.20
N PRO A 84 -10.81 0.05 14.70
CA PRO A 84 -12.11 -0.44 14.19
C PRO A 84 -12.49 0.14 12.83
N HIS A 85 -11.69 1.04 12.25
CA HIS A 85 -11.97 1.63 10.95
C HIS A 85 -11.88 0.58 9.84
N ILE A 86 -13.03 0.27 9.24
CA ILE A 86 -13.10 -0.56 8.05
C ILE A 86 -12.65 0.29 6.87
N GLN A 87 -11.54 -0.09 6.27
CA GLN A 87 -11.04 0.53 5.05
C GLN A 87 -11.35 -0.37 3.87
N ILE A 88 -11.80 0.24 2.77
CA ILE A 88 -11.91 -0.48 1.51
C ILE A 88 -10.48 -0.76 1.03
N PHE A 89 -10.07 -2.02 1.11
CA PHE A 89 -8.75 -2.44 0.67
C PHE A 89 -8.65 -2.44 -0.85
N SER A 90 -7.67 -1.74 -1.37
CA SER A 90 -7.29 -1.74 -2.78
C SER A 90 -5.80 -2.05 -2.87
N SER A 91 -5.47 -3.26 -3.30
CA SER A 91 -4.07 -3.67 -3.45
C SER A 91 -3.44 -3.01 -4.67
N HIS A 92 -2.50 -2.12 -4.44
CA HIS A 92 -1.77 -1.39 -5.48
C HIS A 92 -0.44 -0.86 -4.95
N VAL A 93 0.45 -0.50 -5.86
CA VAL A 93 1.68 0.25 -5.53
C VAL A 93 1.56 1.65 -6.11
N SER A 94 1.48 2.67 -5.27
CA SER A 94 1.47 4.07 -5.70
C SER A 94 2.84 4.47 -6.25
N LEU A 95 2.86 5.02 -7.47
CA LEU A 95 4.08 5.51 -8.12
C LEU A 95 4.26 7.02 -7.96
N GLY A 96 3.17 7.78 -7.92
CA GLY A 96 3.24 9.22 -7.83
C GLY A 96 1.90 9.90 -7.64
N ARG A 97 1.94 11.12 -7.13
CA ARG A 97 0.78 12.00 -6.98
C ARG A 97 0.78 13.08 -8.05
N ILE A 98 -0.38 13.30 -8.64
CA ILE A 98 -0.56 14.30 -9.70
C ILE A 98 -1.05 15.59 -9.05
N LYS A 99 -0.26 16.67 -9.18
CA LYS A 99 -0.65 18.01 -8.70
C LYS A 99 -1.32 18.82 -9.79
N LEU A 100 -0.80 18.77 -11.02
CA LEU A 100 -1.32 19.49 -12.18
C LEU A 100 -0.90 18.77 -13.48
N ILE A 101 -1.86 18.51 -14.38
CA ILE A 101 -1.57 17.88 -15.68
C ILE A 101 -2.64 18.28 -16.72
N LYS A 102 -2.23 18.42 -17.98
CA LYS A 102 -3.15 18.48 -19.13
C LYS A 102 -3.79 17.10 -19.32
N LYS A 103 -5.10 17.01 -19.00
CA LYS A 103 -5.80 15.78 -18.65
C LYS A 103 -5.90 14.72 -19.75
N GLU A 104 -6.19 15.14 -20.99
CA GLU A 104 -6.63 14.20 -22.03
C GLU A 104 -5.48 13.35 -22.57
N LYS A 105 -4.41 13.96 -23.05
CA LYS A 105 -3.23 13.23 -23.54
C LYS A 105 -2.55 12.34 -22.51
N PHE A 106 -2.64 12.73 -21.22
CA PHE A 106 -2.04 11.95 -20.16
C PHE A 106 -2.85 10.67 -19.84
N LYS A 107 -4.17 10.74 -19.87
CA LYS A 107 -5.04 9.57 -19.73
C LYS A 107 -4.80 8.56 -20.84
N GLU A 108 -4.75 9.04 -22.08
CA GLU A 108 -4.47 8.23 -23.26
C GLU A 108 -3.11 7.54 -23.14
N TYR A 109 -2.05 8.30 -22.84
CA TYR A 109 -0.71 7.75 -22.63
C TYR A 109 -0.67 6.67 -21.55
N ILE A 110 -1.30 6.87 -20.38
CA ILE A 110 -1.33 5.86 -19.31
C ILE A 110 -2.12 4.60 -19.73
N SER A 111 -3.21 4.77 -20.48
CA SER A 111 -4.03 3.63 -20.93
C SER A 111 -3.30 2.74 -21.96
N GLU A 112 -2.36 3.29 -22.69
CA GLU A 112 -1.54 2.57 -23.69
C GLU A 112 -0.33 1.87 -23.05
N LEU A 113 0.07 2.25 -21.82
CA LEU A 113 1.21 1.65 -21.13
C LEU A 113 0.91 0.19 -20.75
N LYS A 114 1.62 -0.72 -21.41
CA LYS A 114 1.65 -2.13 -21.03
C LYS A 114 2.82 -2.37 -20.09
N PHE A 115 2.53 -2.78 -18.87
CA PHE A 115 3.52 -3.10 -17.86
C PHE A 115 3.25 -4.46 -17.23
N SER A 116 4.30 -5.24 -17.04
CA SER A 116 4.25 -6.49 -16.29
C SER A 116 5.62 -6.76 -15.66
N SER A 117 5.65 -6.94 -14.35
CA SER A 117 6.87 -7.33 -13.64
C SER A 117 7.14 -8.83 -13.76
N LYS A 118 8.31 -9.27 -13.30
CA LYS A 118 8.50 -10.67 -12.87
C LYS A 118 7.71 -10.91 -11.58
N GLU A 119 7.44 -12.17 -11.27
CA GLU A 119 6.91 -12.57 -9.98
C GLU A 119 7.96 -12.34 -8.88
N PHE A 120 7.50 -11.97 -7.70
CA PHE A 120 8.34 -11.79 -6.51
C PHE A 120 7.65 -12.36 -5.28
N LEU A 121 8.47 -12.90 -4.37
CA LEU A 121 7.99 -13.55 -3.15
C LEU A 121 7.60 -12.52 -2.10
N ILE A 122 6.47 -12.77 -1.44
CA ILE A 122 6.02 -12.11 -0.22
C ILE A 122 6.13 -13.10 0.93
N ASP A 123 7.09 -12.90 1.78
CA ASP A 123 7.38 -13.70 2.98
C ASP A 123 7.31 -12.89 4.28
N LYS A 124 6.99 -11.62 4.19
CA LYS A 124 6.91 -10.68 5.33
C LYS A 124 5.99 -9.51 5.05
N PHE A 125 5.53 -8.89 6.11
CA PHE A 125 4.95 -7.55 6.10
C PHE A 125 5.62 -6.68 7.17
N THR A 126 5.42 -5.38 7.11
CA THR A 126 6.09 -4.42 7.99
C THR A 126 5.12 -3.45 8.62
N LEU A 127 5.36 -3.11 9.88
CA LEU A 127 4.77 -1.97 10.54
C LEU A 127 5.66 -0.75 10.31
N MET A 128 5.08 0.32 9.80
CA MET A 128 5.80 1.55 9.46
C MET A 128 5.18 2.76 10.15
N GLU A 129 6.04 3.69 10.54
CA GLU A 129 5.64 5.05 10.90
C GLU A 129 5.73 5.94 9.66
N SER A 130 4.72 6.75 9.44
CA SER A 130 4.69 7.74 8.37
C SER A 130 4.85 9.13 8.95
N VAL A 131 5.92 9.81 8.56
CA VAL A 131 6.23 11.19 8.97
C VAL A 131 6.12 12.10 7.75
N SER A 132 5.27 13.12 7.86
CA SER A 132 5.15 14.14 6.82
C SER A 132 6.14 15.27 7.08
N ALA A 133 7.09 15.48 6.17
CA ALA A 133 8.07 16.56 6.26
C ALA A 133 8.14 17.34 4.94
N LYS A 134 7.86 18.64 4.99
CA LYS A 134 7.94 19.56 3.82
C LYS A 134 7.22 19.04 2.57
N GLY A 135 6.03 18.45 2.75
CA GLY A 135 5.21 17.91 1.64
C GLY A 135 5.67 16.56 1.10
N ASN A 136 6.70 15.96 1.67
CA ASN A 136 7.16 14.60 1.37
C ASN A 136 6.82 13.65 2.52
N GLN A 137 6.36 12.45 2.15
CA GLN A 137 6.12 11.38 3.10
C GLN A 137 7.41 10.57 3.29
N LYS A 138 7.87 10.45 4.53
CA LYS A 138 8.98 9.57 4.90
C LYS A 138 8.42 8.40 5.70
N TYR A 139 8.86 7.19 5.38
CA TYR A 139 8.46 5.98 6.09
C TYR A 139 9.63 5.41 6.85
N ASN A 140 9.43 5.17 8.15
CA ASN A 140 10.38 4.50 9.02
C ASN A 140 9.84 3.11 9.36
N ILE A 141 10.65 2.08 9.19
CA ILE A 141 10.27 0.71 9.57
C ILE A 141 10.37 0.58 11.08
N LEU A 142 9.26 0.29 11.75
CA LEU A 142 9.22 0.03 13.17
C LEU A 142 9.48 -1.45 13.47
N LYS A 143 8.83 -2.36 12.73
CA LYS A 143 9.00 -3.80 12.90
C LYS A 143 8.70 -4.58 11.62
N LYS A 144 9.45 -5.65 11.38
CA LYS A 144 9.21 -6.62 10.31
C LYS A 144 8.65 -7.90 10.90
N PHE A 145 7.64 -8.46 10.24
CA PHE A 145 7.00 -9.72 10.61
C PHE A 145 7.24 -10.70 9.47
N ASN A 146 8.16 -11.62 9.72
CA ASN A 146 8.55 -12.65 8.76
C ASN A 146 7.74 -13.92 8.99
N LYS A 147 7.58 -14.69 7.91
CA LYS A 147 7.13 -16.05 8.02
C LYS A 147 8.33 -16.96 8.26
#